data_75d9c4a7f68b1d37560d1880959d1543
#
_entry.id   75d9c4a7f68b1d37560d1880959d1543
#
_cell.length_a   1.000
_cell.length_b   1.000
_cell.length_c   1.000
_cell.angle_alpha   90.00
_cell.angle_beta   90.00
_cell.angle_gamma   90.00
#
_symmetry.space_group_name_H-M   'P 1'
#
loop_
_entity.id
_entity.type
_entity.pdbx_description
1 polymer ?
#
loop_
_entity_poly.entity_id
_entity_poly.type
_entity_poly.pdbx_seq_one_letter_code
_entity_poly.pdbx_strand_id
1 'polypeptide(L)'
;MKSLTTEIHSMSPDERSKPHQNVTGEMMIESAPAGVKGGTYHQRETDFKLAPEASVSVTDSAAITLRTTRYLRMNLSLGLLAFIALVAALYLARAFFVPLLIGILVSYTLSPVVDWLKACYVPRPVGAWIVLLGLIGSLSWVAFSLSDDAAAMIEKFPEAARKLRQNLSDARSDTPTALQNMQETANELQGAASDAGAKPGTHVVTVRSREPATWLRDYALWQSALLATLAAQAPIILLLTYFLLASGAHFRRKLVQFVGPSLSRQKDAVNILDEIDVQIQRYLFSMLVSNALVGIATWLAFAALGIEQAGVWGVIAGVLHFIPYLGPASVAFAGGTASFLQFGSILQALSAAGVSLLIAGAVGLGFTTWLQSRFARVNAAVLFIALLFFGWLWGVWGLLLGAPLVAIAKVICDRVESLKPVGELLGR
;
A
#
# COMPACT_ATOMS: atom_id res chain seq x y z
N MET A 1 32.81 -5.60 -45.49
CA MET A 1 32.44 -5.88 -46.90
C MET A 1 31.08 -5.27 -47.12
N LYS A 2 31.01 -4.27 -47.98
CA LYS A 2 29.87 -3.62 -48.66
C LYS A 2 28.75 -3.05 -47.76
N SER A 3 28.68 -1.74 -47.46
CA SER A 3 28.46 -0.52 -48.30
C SER A 3 27.13 -0.51 -49.05
N LEU A 4 26.34 0.52 -48.69
CA LEU A 4 25.52 1.38 -49.54
C LEU A 4 24.74 2.30 -48.59
N THR A 5 25.16 3.46 -48.26
CA THR A 5 25.28 4.76 -48.95
C THR A 5 23.97 5.26 -49.54
N THR A 6 23.42 6.31 -48.90
CA THR A 6 22.97 7.60 -49.40
C THR A 6 21.71 7.65 -50.27
N GLU A 7 20.72 8.40 -49.83
CA GLU A 7 20.20 9.51 -50.63
C GLU A 7 19.49 10.55 -49.73
N ILE A 8 20.13 11.72 -49.72
CA ILE A 8 19.59 12.99 -49.22
C ILE A 8 18.84 13.62 -50.40
N HIS A 9 17.60 13.98 -50.21
CA HIS A 9 17.04 15.04 -51.06
C HIS A 9 16.32 16.07 -50.23
N SER A 10 16.85 17.26 -50.33
CA SER A 10 16.46 18.55 -49.83
C SER A 10 15.10 18.98 -50.36
N MET A 11 14.26 19.56 -49.52
CA MET A 11 13.38 20.66 -49.96
C MET A 11 13.16 21.65 -48.83
N SER A 12 13.35 22.92 -49.20
CA SER A 12 13.47 24.14 -48.42
C SER A 12 12.12 24.71 -47.95
N PRO A 13 12.15 25.69 -47.03
CA PRO A 13 10.97 26.17 -46.30
C PRO A 13 10.39 27.42 -47.00
N ASP A 14 9.09 27.43 -47.22
CA ASP A 14 8.30 28.68 -47.20
C ASP A 14 6.80 28.33 -47.27
N GLU A 15 6.08 28.70 -46.24
CA GLU A 15 4.76 29.34 -46.34
C GLU A 15 4.22 29.58 -44.93
N ARG A 16 4.56 30.77 -44.46
CA ARG A 16 3.88 31.36 -43.31
C ARG A 16 2.57 31.99 -43.75
N SER A 17 1.62 31.90 -42.84
CA SER A 17 0.52 32.86 -42.65
C SER A 17 -0.65 32.84 -43.60
N LYS A 18 -1.79 32.38 -43.09
CA LYS A 18 -3.04 33.19 -43.20
C LYS A 18 -4.05 32.78 -42.11
N PRO A 19 -4.90 33.73 -41.67
CA PRO A 19 -5.65 33.64 -40.42
C PRO A 19 -7.05 33.03 -40.59
N HIS A 20 -7.59 32.59 -39.47
CA HIS A 20 -8.96 32.14 -39.30
C HIS A 20 -9.99 33.17 -39.78
N GLN A 21 -10.84 32.78 -40.72
CA GLN A 21 -12.08 33.49 -41.04
C GLN A 21 -13.29 32.69 -40.51
N ASN A 22 -14.06 33.38 -39.67
CA ASN A 22 -15.42 33.04 -39.27
C ASN A 22 -16.31 32.85 -40.52
N VAL A 23 -17.01 31.73 -40.60
CA VAL A 23 -18.10 31.54 -41.55
C VAL A 23 -19.39 31.50 -40.77
N THR A 24 -20.05 32.68 -40.75
CA THR A 24 -21.49 32.83 -40.49
C THR A 24 -22.24 32.28 -41.72
N GLY A 25 -22.99 31.21 -41.52
CA GLY A 25 -23.84 30.66 -42.56
C GLY A 25 -25.11 31.50 -42.76
N GLU A 26 -25.13 32.26 -43.83
CA GLU A 26 -26.32 32.88 -44.36
C GLU A 26 -27.20 31.84 -45.08
N MET A 27 -28.48 31.83 -44.72
CA MET A 27 -29.53 30.97 -45.28
C MET A 27 -29.98 31.57 -46.59
N MET A 28 -29.62 31.01 -47.75
CA MET A 28 -30.14 31.34 -49.07
C MET A 28 -31.60 30.87 -49.19
N ILE A 29 -32.49 31.80 -49.39
CA ILE A 29 -33.85 31.57 -49.82
C ILE A 29 -33.81 31.40 -51.34
N GLU A 30 -34.11 30.20 -51.80
CA GLU A 30 -34.28 29.93 -53.25
C GLU A 30 -35.72 30.14 -53.66
N SER A 31 -35.91 31.05 -54.63
CA SER A 31 -37.18 31.48 -55.19
C SER A 31 -37.82 30.37 -56.03
N ALA A 32 -39.08 30.10 -55.77
CA ALA A 32 -39.94 29.20 -56.56
C ALA A 32 -40.55 29.89 -57.79
N PRO A 33 -40.75 29.15 -58.88
CA PRO A 33 -41.37 29.72 -60.09
C PRO A 33 -42.87 29.82 -59.98
N ALA A 34 -43.40 30.88 -60.61
CA ALA A 34 -44.78 31.23 -60.67
C ALA A 34 -45.59 30.32 -61.60
N GLY A 35 -46.82 30.02 -61.18
CA GLY A 35 -47.94 29.73 -62.01
C GLY A 35 -48.68 28.44 -61.87
N VAL A 36 -49.76 28.40 -61.12
CA VAL A 36 -51.01 27.65 -61.43
C VAL A 36 -52.22 28.32 -60.72
N LYS A 37 -53.29 28.38 -61.46
CA LYS A 37 -54.58 29.07 -61.25
C LYS A 37 -55.44 28.56 -60.05
N GLY A 38 -56.10 29.53 -59.45
CA GLY A 38 -57.45 29.54 -58.85
C GLY A 38 -58.04 28.26 -58.28
N GLY A 39 -58.13 28.20 -56.98
CA GLY A 39 -59.02 27.29 -56.25
C GLY A 39 -59.38 27.96 -54.93
N THR A 40 -60.67 28.26 -54.81
CA THR A 40 -61.36 28.83 -53.65
C THR A 40 -61.16 27.89 -52.45
N TYR A 41 -60.34 28.26 -51.51
CA TYR A 41 -60.24 27.56 -50.25
C TYR A 41 -61.19 28.20 -49.22
N HIS A 42 -62.21 27.44 -48.85
CA HIS A 42 -63.01 27.64 -47.70
C HIS A 42 -62.09 27.75 -46.48
N GLN A 43 -62.18 28.85 -45.81
CA GLN A 43 -61.59 29.14 -44.50
C GLN A 43 -62.30 28.24 -43.47
N ARG A 44 -61.67 27.13 -43.16
CA ARG A 44 -62.06 26.32 -42.01
C ARG A 44 -61.28 26.87 -40.82
N GLU A 45 -61.90 27.73 -40.07
CA GLU A 45 -61.47 28.08 -38.70
C GLU A 45 -61.41 26.82 -37.89
N THR A 46 -60.23 26.21 -37.79
CA THR A 46 -59.98 25.20 -36.77
C THR A 46 -59.72 25.92 -35.47
N ASP A 47 -60.74 25.92 -34.60
CA ASP A 47 -60.58 26.17 -33.17
C ASP A 47 -59.43 25.34 -32.60
N PHE A 48 -58.22 25.89 -32.58
CA PHE A 48 -57.14 25.35 -31.80
C PHE A 48 -57.45 25.70 -30.34
N LYS A 49 -58.26 24.85 -29.67
CA LYS A 49 -58.38 24.83 -28.23
C LYS A 49 -56.98 24.62 -27.68
N LEU A 50 -56.36 25.70 -27.23
CA LEU A 50 -55.21 25.62 -26.33
C LEU A 50 -55.62 24.71 -25.17
N ALA A 51 -55.04 23.52 -25.13
CA ALA A 51 -55.12 22.68 -23.96
C ALA A 51 -54.66 23.51 -22.76
N PRO A 52 -55.36 23.47 -21.62
CA PRO A 52 -54.96 24.23 -20.46
C PRO A 52 -53.50 23.81 -20.13
N GLU A 53 -52.60 24.81 -20.18
CA GLU A 53 -51.25 24.62 -19.59
C GLU A 53 -51.46 24.05 -18.22
N ALA A 54 -51.08 22.78 -18.05
CA ALA A 54 -51.05 22.15 -16.76
C ALA A 54 -50.09 22.97 -15.92
N SER A 55 -50.64 23.93 -15.18
CA SER A 55 -49.93 24.65 -14.13
C SER A 55 -49.46 23.60 -13.14
N VAL A 56 -48.26 23.04 -13.37
CA VAL A 56 -47.57 22.22 -12.37
C VAL A 56 -47.43 23.14 -11.17
N SER A 57 -48.28 22.93 -10.17
CA SER A 57 -48.33 23.78 -9.00
C SER A 57 -46.94 23.75 -8.34
N VAL A 58 -46.48 24.90 -7.90
CA VAL A 58 -45.18 25.05 -7.19
C VAL A 58 -45.13 24.11 -6.00
N THR A 59 -46.27 23.71 -5.46
CA THR A 59 -46.44 22.69 -4.42
C THR A 59 -46.04 21.28 -4.89
N ASP A 60 -46.34 20.89 -6.15
CA ASP A 60 -45.97 19.58 -6.67
C ASP A 60 -44.43 19.50 -6.93
N SER A 61 -43.86 20.57 -7.42
CA SER A 61 -42.39 20.65 -7.61
C SER A 61 -41.66 20.59 -6.27
N ALA A 62 -42.16 21.26 -5.23
CA ALA A 62 -41.60 21.20 -3.89
C ALA A 62 -41.74 19.80 -3.26
N ALA A 63 -42.92 19.15 -3.46
CA ALA A 63 -43.17 17.79 -2.98
C ALA A 63 -42.24 16.74 -3.66
N ILE A 64 -41.99 16.87 -4.96
CA ILE A 64 -41.09 16.02 -5.73
C ILE A 64 -39.64 16.22 -5.23
N THR A 65 -39.22 17.47 -5.01
CA THR A 65 -37.89 17.80 -4.51
C THR A 65 -37.67 17.27 -3.09
N LEU A 66 -38.65 17.38 -2.22
CA LEU A 66 -38.61 16.83 -0.86
C LEU A 66 -38.58 15.31 -0.84
N ARG A 67 -39.31 14.65 -1.72
CA ARG A 67 -39.27 13.19 -1.86
C ARG A 67 -37.92 12.73 -2.37
N THR A 68 -37.34 13.35 -3.42
CA THR A 68 -36.05 13.02 -3.97
C THR A 68 -34.92 13.21 -2.95
N THR A 69 -34.94 14.31 -2.21
CA THR A 69 -33.91 14.54 -1.15
C THR A 69 -34.07 13.57 0.01
N ARG A 70 -35.29 13.14 0.35
CA ARG A 70 -35.52 12.12 1.38
C ARG A 70 -35.04 10.74 0.95
N TYR A 71 -35.27 10.33 -0.31
CA TYR A 71 -34.75 9.09 -0.87
C TYR A 71 -33.22 9.11 -0.96
N LEU A 72 -32.62 10.22 -1.37
CA LEU A 72 -31.17 10.38 -1.42
C LEU A 72 -30.56 10.26 -0.01
N ARG A 73 -31.14 10.91 1.00
CA ARG A 73 -30.68 10.82 2.40
C ARG A 73 -30.84 9.41 2.97
N MET A 74 -31.96 8.73 2.69
CA MET A 74 -32.19 7.35 3.12
C MET A 74 -31.18 6.40 2.46
N ASN A 75 -30.95 6.54 1.16
CA ASN A 75 -29.97 5.70 0.46
C ASN A 75 -28.53 5.98 0.95
N LEU A 76 -28.22 7.24 1.28
CA LEU A 76 -26.89 7.61 1.81
C LEU A 76 -26.68 7.06 3.23
N SER A 77 -27.70 7.15 4.11
CA SER A 77 -27.62 6.60 5.46
C SER A 77 -27.55 5.08 5.46
N LEU A 78 -28.31 4.41 4.57
CA LEU A 78 -28.25 2.95 4.41
C LEU A 78 -26.88 2.51 3.84
N GLY A 79 -26.36 3.26 2.88
CA GLY A 79 -25.01 3.03 2.33
C GLY A 79 -23.90 3.18 3.38
N LEU A 80 -24.00 4.22 4.22
CA LEU A 80 -23.07 4.43 5.33
C LEU A 80 -23.17 3.30 6.36
N LEU A 81 -24.39 2.88 6.72
CA LEU A 81 -24.60 1.77 7.65
C LEU A 81 -24.05 0.47 7.08
N ALA A 82 -24.28 0.18 5.80
CA ALA A 82 -23.74 -0.98 5.11
C ALA A 82 -22.20 -0.96 5.07
N PHE A 83 -21.60 0.21 4.85
CA PHE A 83 -20.16 0.39 4.90
C PHE A 83 -19.58 0.12 6.29
N ILE A 84 -20.20 0.69 7.35
CA ILE A 84 -19.78 0.45 8.72
C ILE A 84 -19.92 -1.03 9.09
N ALA A 85 -21.05 -1.66 8.71
CA ALA A 85 -21.27 -3.09 8.93
C ALA A 85 -20.23 -3.96 8.20
N LEU A 86 -19.87 -3.60 6.97
CA LEU A 86 -18.82 -4.26 6.20
C LEU A 86 -17.45 -4.16 6.91
N VAL A 87 -17.07 -2.94 7.34
CA VAL A 87 -15.81 -2.72 8.05
C VAL A 87 -15.79 -3.49 9.37
N ALA A 88 -16.89 -3.48 10.12
CA ALA A 88 -17.03 -4.26 11.35
C ALA A 88 -16.90 -5.77 11.09
N ALA A 89 -17.53 -6.28 10.03
CA ALA A 89 -17.43 -7.68 9.63
C ALA A 89 -15.99 -8.06 9.26
N LEU A 90 -15.28 -7.21 8.49
CA LEU A 90 -13.88 -7.41 8.13
C LEU A 90 -12.96 -7.39 9.35
N TYR A 91 -13.24 -6.54 10.33
CA TYR A 91 -12.50 -6.46 11.58
C TYR A 91 -12.72 -7.73 12.45
N LEU A 92 -13.97 -8.15 12.63
CA LEU A 92 -14.31 -9.34 13.39
C LEU A 92 -13.77 -10.63 12.74
N ALA A 93 -13.86 -10.72 11.42
CA ALA A 93 -13.42 -11.89 10.67
C ALA A 93 -11.94 -11.82 10.22
N ARG A 94 -11.11 -10.97 10.82
CA ARG A 94 -9.69 -10.79 10.47
C ARG A 94 -8.89 -12.10 10.50
N ALA A 95 -9.19 -13.00 11.44
CA ALA A 95 -8.53 -14.30 11.54
C ALA A 95 -8.76 -15.19 10.31
N PHE A 96 -9.83 -14.95 9.56
CA PHE A 96 -10.12 -15.63 8.28
C PHE A 96 -9.57 -14.83 7.09
N PHE A 97 -9.83 -13.52 7.02
CA PHE A 97 -9.49 -12.72 5.84
C PHE A 97 -7.99 -12.54 5.67
N VAL A 98 -7.22 -12.38 6.75
CA VAL A 98 -5.77 -12.15 6.65
C VAL A 98 -5.06 -13.37 6.03
N PRO A 99 -5.20 -14.61 6.54
CA PRO A 99 -4.63 -15.79 5.90
C PRO A 99 -5.12 -16.02 4.47
N LEU A 100 -6.40 -15.75 4.21
CA LEU A 100 -6.99 -15.86 2.87
C LEU A 100 -6.30 -14.92 1.87
N LEU A 101 -6.16 -13.64 2.23
CA LEU A 101 -5.54 -12.65 1.37
C LEU A 101 -4.05 -12.92 1.16
N ILE A 102 -3.32 -13.31 2.21
CA ILE A 102 -1.93 -13.70 2.08
C ILE A 102 -1.81 -14.90 1.13
N GLY A 103 -2.63 -15.93 1.29
CA GLY A 103 -2.63 -17.10 0.42
C GLY A 103 -2.92 -16.76 -1.05
N ILE A 104 -3.88 -15.87 -1.28
CA ILE A 104 -4.18 -15.35 -2.62
C ILE A 104 -2.97 -14.60 -3.20
N LEU A 105 -2.40 -13.63 -2.46
CA LEU A 105 -1.27 -12.82 -2.92
C LEU A 105 -0.03 -13.67 -3.22
N VAL A 106 0.28 -14.61 -2.33
CA VAL A 106 1.40 -15.56 -2.52
C VAL A 106 1.13 -16.44 -3.75
N SER A 107 -0.09 -16.93 -3.93
CA SER A 107 -0.48 -17.71 -5.12
C SER A 107 -0.29 -16.91 -6.42
N TYR A 108 -0.73 -15.65 -6.46
CA TYR A 108 -0.53 -14.78 -7.63
C TYR A 108 0.94 -14.51 -7.90
N THR A 109 1.73 -14.29 -6.85
CA THR A 109 3.19 -14.02 -6.95
C THR A 109 3.95 -15.24 -7.48
N LEU A 110 3.56 -16.45 -7.06
CA LEU A 110 4.22 -17.70 -7.46
C LEU A 110 3.67 -18.31 -8.75
N SER A 111 2.49 -17.87 -9.22
CA SER A 111 1.86 -18.39 -10.44
C SER A 111 2.77 -18.38 -11.68
N PRO A 112 3.55 -17.31 -11.97
CA PRO A 112 4.46 -17.29 -13.10
C PRO A 112 5.50 -18.42 -13.06
N VAL A 113 5.99 -18.75 -11.85
CA VAL A 113 6.97 -19.83 -11.67
C VAL A 113 6.35 -21.20 -11.94
N VAL A 114 5.12 -21.41 -11.45
CA VAL A 114 4.36 -22.65 -11.72
C VAL A 114 4.01 -22.78 -13.21
N ASP A 115 3.65 -21.68 -13.88
CA ASP A 115 3.36 -21.65 -15.29
C ASP A 115 4.63 -21.93 -16.13
N TRP A 116 5.79 -21.46 -15.70
CA TRP A 116 7.08 -21.81 -16.30
C TRP A 116 7.40 -23.31 -16.11
N LEU A 117 7.18 -23.88 -14.92
CA LEU A 117 7.33 -25.33 -14.71
C LEU A 117 6.38 -26.14 -15.60
N LYS A 118 5.15 -25.66 -15.79
CA LYS A 118 4.20 -26.28 -16.70
C LYS A 118 4.71 -26.29 -18.15
N ALA A 119 5.39 -25.23 -18.60
CA ALA A 119 6.05 -25.18 -19.90
C ALA A 119 7.19 -26.23 -20.01
N CYS A 120 7.77 -26.65 -18.87
CA CYS A 120 8.73 -27.75 -18.77
C CYS A 120 8.05 -29.14 -18.59
N TYR A 121 6.79 -29.30 -19.00
CA TYR A 121 6.01 -30.54 -18.91
C TYR A 121 5.67 -31.03 -17.49
N VAL A 122 5.84 -30.20 -16.45
CA VAL A 122 5.44 -30.57 -15.09
C VAL A 122 3.96 -30.29 -14.91
N PRO A 123 3.15 -31.28 -14.44
CA PRO A 123 1.73 -31.04 -14.15
C PRO A 123 1.56 -29.94 -13.08
N ARG A 124 0.58 -29.08 -13.27
CA ARG A 124 0.35 -27.92 -12.40
C ARG A 124 0.32 -28.24 -10.89
N PRO A 125 -0.36 -29.30 -10.40
CA PRO A 125 -0.35 -29.65 -8.98
C PRO A 125 1.06 -30.01 -8.48
N VAL A 126 1.84 -30.72 -9.29
CA VAL A 126 3.22 -31.07 -8.93
C VAL A 126 4.12 -29.83 -8.95
N GLY A 127 3.98 -28.95 -9.94
CA GLY A 127 4.67 -27.68 -10.02
C GLY A 127 4.37 -26.79 -8.80
N ALA A 128 3.11 -26.73 -8.37
CA ALA A 128 2.71 -26.01 -7.16
C ALA A 128 3.39 -26.56 -5.90
N TRP A 129 3.47 -27.89 -5.75
CA TRP A 129 4.21 -28.54 -4.66
C TRP A 129 5.68 -28.20 -4.67
N ILE A 130 6.35 -28.31 -5.84
CA ILE A 130 7.78 -28.00 -5.97
C ILE A 130 8.07 -26.55 -5.58
N VAL A 131 7.26 -25.60 -6.07
CA VAL A 131 7.46 -24.18 -5.79
C VAL A 131 7.21 -23.86 -4.33
N LEU A 132 6.19 -24.44 -3.69
CA LEU A 132 5.91 -24.24 -2.26
C LEU A 132 7.00 -24.87 -1.37
N LEU A 133 7.45 -26.08 -1.68
CA LEU A 133 8.55 -26.71 -0.96
C LEU A 133 9.86 -25.92 -1.14
N GLY A 134 10.12 -25.40 -2.33
CA GLY A 134 11.24 -24.50 -2.60
C GLY A 134 11.16 -23.20 -1.79
N LEU A 135 9.96 -22.60 -1.70
CA LEU A 135 9.72 -21.41 -0.88
C LEU A 135 9.95 -21.70 0.61
N ILE A 136 9.35 -22.78 1.13
CA ILE A 136 9.53 -23.18 2.54
C ILE A 136 10.99 -23.50 2.81
N GLY A 137 11.63 -24.26 1.94
CA GLY A 137 13.05 -24.62 2.08
C GLY A 137 13.97 -23.41 2.06
N SER A 138 13.74 -22.45 1.14
CA SER A 138 14.52 -21.22 1.08
C SER A 138 14.33 -20.34 2.33
N LEU A 139 13.08 -20.20 2.79
CA LEU A 139 12.78 -19.45 4.01
C LEU A 139 13.39 -20.09 5.25
N SER A 140 13.28 -21.44 5.36
CA SER A 140 13.87 -22.20 6.46
C SER A 140 15.41 -22.13 6.44
N TRP A 141 16.01 -22.18 5.25
CA TRP A 141 17.46 -22.05 5.11
C TRP A 141 17.95 -20.66 5.52
N VAL A 142 17.26 -19.60 5.08
CA VAL A 142 17.58 -18.22 5.49
C VAL A 142 17.38 -18.06 7.00
N ALA A 143 16.28 -18.53 7.56
CA ALA A 143 16.01 -18.47 8.99
C ALA A 143 17.08 -19.21 9.80
N PHE A 144 17.48 -20.40 9.36
CA PHE A 144 18.55 -21.19 10.02
C PHE A 144 19.90 -20.50 9.89
N SER A 145 20.25 -19.99 8.70
CA SER A 145 21.54 -19.32 8.45
C SER A 145 21.70 -18.03 9.27
N LEU A 146 20.61 -17.36 9.59
CA LEU A 146 20.62 -16.12 10.37
C LEU A 146 20.19 -16.31 11.83
N SER A 147 19.94 -17.55 12.27
CA SER A 147 19.43 -17.83 13.64
C SER A 147 20.37 -17.35 14.72
N ASP A 148 21.70 -17.60 14.55
CA ASP A 148 22.71 -17.22 15.52
C ASP A 148 22.90 -15.70 15.57
N ASP A 149 22.89 -15.04 14.42
CA ASP A 149 22.95 -13.59 14.30
C ASP A 149 21.72 -12.92 14.89
N ALA A 150 20.53 -13.49 14.65
CA ALA A 150 19.28 -12.98 15.22
C ALA A 150 19.23 -13.17 16.73
N ALA A 151 19.70 -14.30 17.25
CA ALA A 151 19.80 -14.56 18.68
C ALA A 151 20.78 -13.57 19.35
N ALA A 152 21.96 -13.36 18.77
CA ALA A 152 22.94 -12.39 19.25
C ALA A 152 22.39 -10.94 19.25
N MET A 153 21.60 -10.58 18.24
CA MET A 153 20.94 -9.27 18.16
C MET A 153 19.91 -9.10 19.30
N ILE A 154 19.10 -10.13 19.56
CA ILE A 154 18.11 -10.11 20.64
C ILE A 154 18.79 -10.02 22.01
N GLU A 155 19.87 -10.75 22.22
CA GLU A 155 20.64 -10.74 23.48
C GLU A 155 21.28 -9.38 23.76
N LYS A 156 21.83 -8.71 22.73
CA LYS A 156 22.43 -7.39 22.83
C LYS A 156 21.43 -6.25 22.97
N PHE A 157 20.16 -6.45 22.60
CA PHE A 157 19.15 -5.41 22.63
C PHE A 157 18.93 -4.77 24.01
N PRO A 158 18.88 -5.52 25.15
CA PRO A 158 18.76 -4.91 26.47
C PRO A 158 19.96 -4.05 26.87
N GLU A 159 21.17 -4.45 26.49
CA GLU A 159 22.39 -3.65 26.72
C GLU A 159 22.39 -2.38 25.89
N ALA A 160 22.00 -2.50 24.64
CA ALA A 160 21.85 -1.37 23.73
C ALA A 160 20.85 -0.36 24.25
N ALA A 161 19.69 -0.83 24.74
CA ALA A 161 18.68 0.03 25.36
C ALA A 161 19.19 0.73 26.65
N ARG A 162 20.00 0.04 27.46
CA ARG A 162 20.64 0.65 28.65
C ARG A 162 21.67 1.70 28.26
N LYS A 163 22.55 1.42 27.30
CA LYS A 163 23.54 2.39 26.80
C LYS A 163 22.88 3.63 26.21
N LEU A 164 21.82 3.45 25.43
CA LEU A 164 21.06 4.59 24.88
C LEU A 164 20.46 5.43 25.99
N ARG A 165 19.89 4.81 27.02
CA ARG A 165 19.33 5.50 28.17
C ARG A 165 20.39 6.26 28.96
N GLN A 166 21.56 5.66 29.16
CA GLN A 166 22.70 6.30 29.82
C GLN A 166 23.20 7.52 29.02
N ASN A 167 23.45 7.34 27.71
CA ASN A 167 23.91 8.42 26.84
C ASN A 167 22.89 9.59 26.76
N LEU A 168 21.58 9.28 26.79
CA LEU A 168 20.53 10.31 26.83
C LEU A 168 20.44 10.97 28.19
N SER A 169 20.73 10.27 29.30
CA SER A 169 20.79 10.87 30.65
C SER A 169 22.03 11.76 30.80
N ASP A 170 23.18 11.34 30.30
CA ASP A 170 24.42 12.07 30.33
C ASP A 170 24.35 13.34 29.48
N ALA A 171 23.78 13.27 28.29
CA ALA A 171 23.50 14.43 27.44
C ALA A 171 22.48 15.42 28.04
N ARG A 172 21.62 14.94 28.94
CA ARG A 172 20.73 15.81 29.75
C ARG A 172 21.41 16.39 30.94
N SER A 173 22.41 15.72 31.49
CA SER A 173 23.16 16.17 32.69
C SER A 173 24.17 17.27 32.37
N ASP A 174 24.64 17.36 31.13
CA ASP A 174 25.53 18.44 30.65
C ASP A 174 24.81 19.80 30.48
N THR A 175 23.48 19.82 30.53
CA THR A 175 22.72 21.08 30.68
C THR A 175 22.26 21.19 32.14
N PRO A 176 22.83 22.11 32.96
CA PRO A 176 22.42 22.25 34.35
C PRO A 176 20.95 22.64 34.39
N THR A 177 20.10 21.64 34.63
CA THR A 177 18.65 21.83 34.71
C THR A 177 18.37 22.63 35.99
N ALA A 178 17.48 23.60 35.93
CA ALA A 178 17.05 24.41 37.09
C ALA A 178 16.67 23.54 38.32
N LEU A 179 16.30 22.28 38.10
CA LEU A 179 16.05 21.29 39.16
C LEU A 179 17.32 20.80 39.85
N GLN A 180 18.46 20.66 39.16
CA GLN A 180 19.73 20.30 39.78
C GLN A 180 20.27 21.45 40.65
N ASN A 181 20.18 22.68 40.15
CA ASN A 181 20.54 23.87 40.92
C ASN A 181 19.62 24.04 42.14
N MET A 182 18.32 23.71 42.02
CA MET A 182 17.41 23.70 43.18
C MET A 182 17.73 22.58 44.16
N GLN A 183 18.18 21.42 43.69
CA GLN A 183 18.52 20.27 44.53
C GLN A 183 19.87 20.52 45.25
N GLU A 184 20.83 21.14 44.59
CA GLU A 184 22.11 21.58 45.19
C GLU A 184 21.89 22.68 46.22
N THR A 185 21.08 23.67 45.92
CA THR A 185 20.66 24.72 46.86
C THR A 185 19.86 24.13 48.03
N ALA A 186 19.02 23.14 47.81
CA ALA A 186 18.28 22.44 48.87
C ALA A 186 19.21 21.61 49.77
N ASN A 187 20.24 20.98 49.21
CA ASN A 187 21.25 20.24 49.96
C ASN A 187 22.17 21.18 50.76
N GLU A 188 22.55 22.35 50.22
CA GLU A 188 23.28 23.36 50.94
C GLU A 188 22.46 23.94 52.10
N LEU A 189 21.16 24.21 51.89
CA LEU A 189 20.25 24.64 52.94
C LEU A 189 20.05 23.56 54.01
N GLN A 190 20.03 22.29 53.61
CA GLN A 190 19.92 21.17 54.53
C GLN A 190 21.20 20.94 55.33
N GLY A 191 22.38 21.18 54.71
CA GLY A 191 23.66 21.20 55.39
C GLY A 191 23.72 22.33 56.45
N ALA A 192 23.30 23.53 56.10
CA ALA A 192 23.22 24.65 57.00
C ALA A 192 22.18 24.48 58.14
N ALA A 193 21.08 23.78 57.86
CA ALA A 193 20.07 23.44 58.88
C ALA A 193 20.53 22.33 59.83
N SER A 194 21.39 21.40 59.38
CA SER A 194 22.00 20.38 60.27
C SER A 194 23.01 20.93 61.22
N ASP A 195 23.74 21.95 60.80
CA ASP A 195 24.65 22.70 61.69
C ASP A 195 23.90 23.53 62.75
N ALA A 196 22.63 23.85 62.52
CA ALA A 196 21.74 24.54 63.42
C ALA A 196 20.99 23.64 64.45
N GLY A 197 21.29 22.33 64.49
CA GLY A 197 20.81 21.43 65.58
C GLY A 197 19.42 20.84 65.38
N ALA A 198 18.85 20.85 64.19
CA ALA A 198 17.57 20.18 63.93
C ALA A 198 17.77 18.67 63.65
N LYS A 199 17.14 17.79 64.42
CA LYS A 199 17.20 16.32 64.22
C LYS A 199 16.64 15.95 62.85
N PRO A 200 17.36 15.16 62.05
CA PRO A 200 16.88 14.73 60.74
C PRO A 200 15.76 13.71 60.89
N GLY A 201 14.57 14.00 60.41
CA GLY A 201 13.54 13.02 60.18
C GLY A 201 13.92 12.17 58.99
N THR A 202 14.15 10.88 59.19
CA THR A 202 14.51 9.91 58.16
C THR A 202 13.30 9.65 57.24
N HIS A 203 13.14 10.42 56.19
CA HIS A 203 12.30 10.03 55.08
C HIS A 203 13.08 9.07 54.18
N VAL A 204 12.96 7.80 54.45
CA VAL A 204 13.40 6.76 53.54
C VAL A 204 12.49 6.80 52.28
N VAL A 205 12.96 7.50 51.28
CA VAL A 205 12.37 7.35 49.92
C VAL A 205 12.70 5.94 49.44
N THR A 206 11.79 5.03 49.65
CA THR A 206 11.88 3.68 49.10
C THR A 206 11.74 3.84 47.57
N VAL A 207 12.88 3.97 46.88
CA VAL A 207 12.93 3.78 45.44
C VAL A 207 12.55 2.32 45.17
N ARG A 208 11.31 2.10 44.85
CA ARG A 208 10.84 0.81 44.38
C ARG A 208 11.59 0.53 43.08
N SER A 209 12.70 -0.19 43.20
CA SER A 209 13.36 -0.79 42.04
C SER A 209 12.32 -1.70 41.36
N ARG A 210 11.71 -1.20 40.30
CA ARG A 210 10.88 -2.00 39.43
C ARG A 210 11.75 -3.12 38.91
N GLU A 211 11.52 -4.35 39.38
CA GLU A 211 12.31 -5.51 39.00
C GLU A 211 12.43 -5.58 37.47
N PRO A 212 13.66 -5.66 36.94
CA PRO A 212 13.88 -5.73 35.49
C PRO A 212 13.32 -7.01 34.85
N ALA A 213 12.90 -7.97 35.66
CA ALA A 213 12.49 -9.29 35.21
C ALA A 213 11.07 -9.36 34.62
N THR A 214 10.16 -8.44 34.94
CA THR A 214 8.77 -8.52 34.49
C THR A 214 8.61 -8.16 33.02
N TRP A 215 9.27 -7.11 32.55
CA TRP A 215 9.17 -6.72 31.15
C TRP A 215 9.83 -7.72 30.18
N LEU A 216 10.92 -8.39 30.59
CA LEU A 216 11.57 -9.46 29.83
C LEU A 216 10.66 -10.69 29.72
N ARG A 217 10.00 -11.04 30.80
CA ARG A 217 9.02 -12.13 30.81
C ARG A 217 7.81 -11.80 29.94
N ASP A 218 7.27 -10.59 30.06
CA ASP A 218 6.14 -10.13 29.26
C ASP A 218 6.51 -10.06 27.78
N TYR A 219 7.71 -9.61 27.45
CA TYR A 219 8.25 -9.59 26.10
C TYR A 219 8.43 -11.01 25.53
N ALA A 220 9.00 -11.94 26.31
CA ALA A 220 9.16 -13.33 25.90
C ALA A 220 7.80 -14.03 25.69
N LEU A 221 6.83 -13.78 26.56
CA LEU A 221 5.46 -14.29 26.43
C LEU A 221 4.77 -13.71 25.19
N TRP A 222 4.95 -12.43 24.91
CA TRP A 222 4.38 -11.79 23.72
C TRP A 222 5.02 -12.33 22.43
N GLN A 223 6.34 -12.54 22.40
CA GLN A 223 7.02 -13.16 21.27
C GLN A 223 6.57 -14.61 21.05
N SER A 224 6.46 -15.41 22.12
CA SER A 224 5.99 -16.78 22.00
C SER A 224 4.55 -16.87 21.48
N ALA A 225 3.67 -15.96 21.91
CA ALA A 225 2.29 -15.88 21.41
C ALA A 225 2.23 -15.47 19.93
N LEU A 226 3.09 -14.55 19.48
CA LEU A 226 3.22 -14.18 18.07
C LEU A 226 3.68 -15.37 17.22
N LEU A 227 4.74 -16.07 17.64
CA LEU A 227 5.26 -17.24 16.95
C LEU A 227 4.23 -18.37 16.90
N ALA A 228 3.51 -18.62 17.99
CA ALA A 228 2.43 -19.61 18.03
C ALA A 228 1.30 -19.24 17.06
N THR A 229 0.93 -17.97 16.98
CA THR A 229 -0.10 -17.48 16.04
C THR A 229 0.35 -17.65 14.59
N LEU A 230 1.59 -17.32 14.27
CA LEU A 230 2.18 -17.51 12.94
C LEU A 230 2.25 -19.00 12.58
N ALA A 231 2.70 -19.84 13.49
CA ALA A 231 2.77 -21.29 13.29
C ALA A 231 1.38 -21.91 13.06
N ALA A 232 0.35 -21.43 13.75
CA ALA A 232 -1.02 -21.91 13.56
C ALA A 232 -1.63 -21.47 12.22
N GLN A 233 -1.28 -20.28 11.71
CA GLN A 233 -1.81 -19.74 10.46
C GLN A 233 -1.05 -20.23 9.22
N ALA A 234 0.25 -20.53 9.34
CA ALA A 234 1.09 -20.93 8.22
C ALA A 234 0.54 -22.14 7.43
N PRO A 235 0.08 -23.26 8.07
CA PRO A 235 -0.49 -24.38 7.32
C PRO A 235 -1.72 -24.00 6.51
N ILE A 236 -2.58 -23.12 7.04
CA ILE A 236 -3.80 -22.65 6.36
C ILE A 236 -3.41 -21.83 5.13
N ILE A 237 -2.46 -20.91 5.29
CA ILE A 237 -1.94 -20.07 4.17
C ILE A 237 -1.32 -20.98 3.09
N LEU A 238 -0.48 -21.93 3.48
CA LEU A 238 0.20 -22.83 2.56
C LEU A 238 -0.78 -23.74 1.82
N LEU A 239 -1.73 -24.32 2.52
CA LEU A 239 -2.74 -25.18 1.92
C LEU A 239 -3.62 -24.40 0.94
N LEU A 240 -4.06 -23.22 1.33
CA LEU A 240 -4.84 -22.34 0.47
C LEU A 240 -4.04 -21.92 -0.77
N THR A 241 -2.78 -21.50 -0.58
CA THR A 241 -1.88 -21.17 -1.69
C THR A 241 -1.71 -22.35 -2.63
N TYR A 242 -1.50 -23.55 -2.10
CA TYR A 242 -1.41 -24.76 -2.90
C TYR A 242 -2.65 -24.99 -3.76
N PHE A 243 -3.84 -24.97 -3.14
CA PHE A 243 -5.09 -25.19 -3.88
C PHE A 243 -5.33 -24.13 -4.94
N LEU A 244 -5.03 -22.86 -4.66
CA LEU A 244 -5.15 -21.78 -5.63
C LEU A 244 -4.16 -21.97 -6.80
N LEU A 245 -2.90 -22.30 -6.52
CA LEU A 245 -1.88 -22.58 -7.54
C LEU A 245 -2.24 -23.79 -8.40
N ALA A 246 -2.66 -24.88 -7.76
CA ALA A 246 -3.01 -26.13 -8.43
C ALA A 246 -4.29 -25.98 -9.29
N SER A 247 -5.30 -25.24 -8.78
CA SER A 247 -6.56 -25.00 -9.47
C SER A 247 -6.42 -24.11 -10.72
N GLY A 248 -5.50 -23.17 -10.71
CA GLY A 248 -5.21 -22.27 -11.83
C GLY A 248 -6.45 -21.56 -12.39
N ALA A 249 -6.63 -21.65 -13.72
CA ALA A 249 -7.72 -20.97 -14.41
C ALA A 249 -9.11 -21.63 -14.22
N HIS A 250 -9.22 -22.73 -13.46
CA HIS A 250 -10.50 -23.46 -13.33
C HIS A 250 -11.58 -22.63 -12.64
N PHE A 251 -11.22 -21.97 -11.53
CA PHE A 251 -12.13 -21.10 -10.78
C PHE A 251 -12.61 -19.93 -11.64
N ARG A 252 -11.71 -19.33 -12.39
CA ARG A 252 -11.99 -18.22 -13.31
C ARG A 252 -12.97 -18.60 -14.41
N ARG A 253 -12.78 -19.76 -15.04
CA ARG A 253 -13.72 -20.26 -16.09
C ARG A 253 -15.15 -20.40 -15.56
N LYS A 254 -15.30 -20.81 -14.31
CA LYS A 254 -16.62 -20.88 -13.67
C LYS A 254 -17.21 -19.50 -13.39
N LEU A 255 -16.37 -18.54 -12.97
CA LEU A 255 -16.83 -17.16 -12.71
C LEU A 255 -17.41 -16.50 -13.98
N VAL A 256 -16.78 -16.74 -15.13
CA VAL A 256 -17.25 -16.20 -16.42
C VAL A 256 -18.62 -16.73 -16.80
N GLN A 257 -18.99 -17.94 -16.39
CA GLN A 257 -20.32 -18.51 -16.66
C GLN A 257 -21.46 -17.69 -15.99
N PHE A 258 -21.17 -16.94 -14.92
CA PHE A 258 -22.16 -16.06 -14.28
C PHE A 258 -22.40 -14.73 -15.02
N VAL A 259 -21.56 -14.37 -16.00
CA VAL A 259 -21.68 -13.09 -16.73
C VAL A 259 -22.86 -13.08 -17.72
N GLY A 260 -23.46 -14.25 -17.98
CA GLY A 260 -24.65 -14.39 -18.81
C GLY A 260 -24.46 -15.29 -20.04
N PRO A 261 -25.54 -15.60 -20.79
CA PRO A 261 -25.53 -16.59 -21.83
C PRO A 261 -24.88 -16.14 -23.16
N SER A 262 -24.51 -14.85 -23.30
CA SER A 262 -23.97 -14.35 -24.56
C SER A 262 -22.49 -14.65 -24.69
N LEU A 263 -22.08 -15.39 -25.71
CA LEU A 263 -20.69 -15.79 -25.99
C LEU A 263 -19.75 -14.57 -26.16
N SER A 264 -20.25 -13.50 -26.77
CA SER A 264 -19.45 -12.27 -26.92
C SER A 264 -19.09 -11.66 -25.54
N ARG A 265 -20.08 -11.47 -24.64
CA ARG A 265 -19.86 -10.94 -23.30
C ARG A 265 -18.96 -11.85 -22.45
N GLN A 266 -19.09 -13.16 -22.60
CA GLN A 266 -18.21 -14.12 -21.92
C GLN A 266 -16.76 -14.00 -22.40
N LYS A 267 -16.55 -13.83 -23.70
CA LYS A 267 -15.21 -13.64 -24.28
C LYS A 267 -14.57 -12.34 -23.81
N ASP A 268 -15.33 -11.24 -23.80
CA ASP A 268 -14.87 -9.96 -23.32
C ASP A 268 -14.53 -10.01 -21.82
N ALA A 269 -15.37 -10.65 -21.01
CA ALA A 269 -15.10 -10.87 -19.58
C ALA A 269 -13.84 -11.74 -19.35
N VAL A 270 -13.60 -12.78 -20.14
CA VAL A 270 -12.36 -13.57 -20.06
C VAL A 270 -11.16 -12.70 -20.35
N ASN A 271 -11.19 -11.92 -21.43
CA ASN A 271 -10.07 -11.06 -21.80
C ASN A 271 -9.74 -10.03 -20.71
N ILE A 272 -10.78 -9.38 -20.16
CA ILE A 272 -10.62 -8.42 -19.06
C ILE A 272 -10.00 -9.10 -17.83
N LEU A 273 -10.50 -10.28 -17.45
CA LEU A 273 -9.94 -11.03 -16.31
C LEU A 273 -8.50 -11.47 -16.55
N ASP A 274 -8.17 -11.90 -17.78
CA ASP A 274 -6.80 -12.27 -18.15
C ASP A 274 -5.84 -11.07 -18.06
N GLU A 275 -6.28 -9.91 -18.51
CA GLU A 275 -5.48 -8.68 -18.39
C GLU A 275 -5.29 -8.27 -16.94
N ILE A 276 -6.34 -8.36 -16.10
CA ILE A 276 -6.27 -8.08 -14.67
C ILE A 276 -5.27 -9.04 -13.99
N ASP A 277 -5.40 -10.34 -14.25
CA ASP A 277 -4.53 -11.35 -13.66
C ASP A 277 -3.05 -11.11 -14.01
N VAL A 278 -2.75 -10.88 -15.29
CA VAL A 278 -1.38 -10.60 -15.74
C VAL A 278 -0.83 -9.32 -15.10
N GLN A 279 -1.65 -8.30 -14.96
CA GLN A 279 -1.24 -7.03 -14.39
C GLN A 279 -0.95 -7.16 -12.88
N ILE A 280 -1.81 -7.87 -12.14
CA ILE A 280 -1.61 -8.18 -10.73
C ILE A 280 -0.35 -9.01 -10.53
N GLN A 281 -0.16 -10.09 -11.29
CA GLN A 281 1.03 -10.94 -11.20
C GLN A 281 2.32 -10.15 -11.43
N ARG A 282 2.36 -9.34 -12.48
CA ARG A 282 3.54 -8.49 -12.77
C ARG A 282 3.81 -7.48 -11.66
N TYR A 283 2.77 -6.87 -11.11
CA TYR A 283 2.92 -5.93 -10.00
C TYR A 283 3.50 -6.63 -8.76
N LEU A 284 2.90 -7.74 -8.33
CA LEU A 284 3.35 -8.47 -7.14
C LEU A 284 4.77 -9.05 -7.31
N PHE A 285 5.08 -9.57 -8.50
CA PHE A 285 6.40 -10.05 -8.82
C PHE A 285 7.44 -8.91 -8.79
N SER A 286 7.11 -7.77 -9.39
CA SER A 286 8.00 -6.60 -9.35
C SER A 286 8.24 -6.10 -7.92
N MET A 287 7.22 -6.12 -7.07
CA MET A 287 7.30 -5.77 -5.66
C MET A 287 8.21 -6.75 -4.90
N LEU A 288 8.07 -8.06 -5.14
CA LEU A 288 8.93 -9.07 -4.53
C LEU A 288 10.40 -8.87 -4.93
N VAL A 289 10.67 -8.67 -6.22
CA VAL A 289 12.04 -8.45 -6.74
C VAL A 289 12.63 -7.15 -6.16
N SER A 290 11.86 -6.07 -6.11
CA SER A 290 12.31 -4.81 -5.52
C SER A 290 12.67 -4.96 -4.04
N ASN A 291 11.83 -5.65 -3.28
CA ASN A 291 12.05 -5.86 -1.84
C ASN A 291 13.25 -6.79 -1.58
N ALA A 292 13.42 -7.83 -2.40
CA ALA A 292 14.60 -8.68 -2.34
C ALA A 292 15.88 -7.88 -2.67
N LEU A 293 15.82 -7.00 -3.69
CA LEU A 293 16.96 -6.15 -4.06
C LEU A 293 17.32 -5.17 -2.93
N VAL A 294 16.32 -4.54 -2.27
CA VAL A 294 16.55 -3.70 -1.08
C VAL A 294 17.20 -4.50 0.04
N GLY A 295 16.69 -5.71 0.31
CA GLY A 295 17.25 -6.59 1.34
C GLY A 295 18.71 -6.94 1.08
N ILE A 296 19.03 -7.39 -0.12
CA ILE A 296 20.41 -7.75 -0.53
C ILE A 296 21.32 -6.52 -0.50
N ALA A 297 20.87 -5.38 -1.05
CA ALA A 297 21.67 -4.16 -1.08
C ALA A 297 21.94 -3.63 0.35
N THR A 298 20.94 -3.68 1.24
CA THR A 298 21.12 -3.29 2.65
C THR A 298 22.07 -4.24 3.37
N TRP A 299 21.94 -5.54 3.16
CA TRP A 299 22.88 -6.53 3.70
C TRP A 299 24.32 -6.21 3.29
N LEU A 300 24.58 -6.06 2.00
CA LEU A 300 25.92 -5.77 1.47
C LEU A 300 26.47 -4.43 1.99
N ALA A 301 25.62 -3.40 2.03
CA ALA A 301 26.00 -2.08 2.49
C ALA A 301 26.34 -2.07 3.99
N PHE A 302 25.53 -2.73 4.82
CA PHE A 302 25.77 -2.81 6.26
C PHE A 302 26.97 -3.68 6.58
N ALA A 303 27.18 -4.76 5.82
CA ALA A 303 28.42 -5.56 5.91
C ALA A 303 29.66 -4.73 5.55
N ALA A 304 29.59 -3.90 4.50
CA ALA A 304 30.68 -3.00 4.12
C ALA A 304 30.96 -1.89 5.16
N LEU A 305 29.92 -1.44 5.88
CA LEU A 305 30.04 -0.50 6.99
C LEU A 305 30.52 -1.16 8.30
N GLY A 306 30.70 -2.49 8.32
CA GLY A 306 31.10 -3.25 9.51
C GLY A 306 30.01 -3.35 10.59
N ILE A 307 28.73 -3.18 10.21
CA ILE A 307 27.61 -3.32 11.14
C ILE A 307 27.41 -4.80 11.42
N GLU A 308 27.35 -5.15 12.71
CA GLU A 308 27.09 -6.52 13.16
C GLU A 308 25.73 -7.01 12.68
N GLN A 309 25.58 -8.31 12.46
CA GLN A 309 24.36 -8.98 12.00
C GLN A 309 23.77 -8.36 10.72
N ALA A 310 24.62 -7.90 9.80
CA ALA A 310 24.21 -7.24 8.56
C ALA A 310 23.18 -8.06 7.74
N GLY A 311 23.28 -9.40 7.78
CA GLY A 311 22.33 -10.29 7.13
C GLY A 311 20.91 -10.17 7.70
N VAL A 312 20.78 -10.10 9.02
CA VAL A 312 19.50 -9.89 9.70
C VAL A 312 18.88 -8.55 9.29
N TRP A 313 19.71 -7.48 9.27
CA TRP A 313 19.27 -6.16 8.80
C TRP A 313 18.80 -6.19 7.34
N GLY A 314 19.46 -6.94 6.48
CA GLY A 314 19.04 -7.14 5.10
C GLY A 314 17.64 -7.78 4.99
N VAL A 315 17.39 -8.84 5.76
CA VAL A 315 16.07 -9.49 5.79
C VAL A 315 15.00 -8.55 6.35
N ILE A 316 15.29 -7.85 7.45
CA ILE A 316 14.39 -6.86 8.04
C ILE A 316 14.07 -5.76 7.02
N ALA A 317 15.07 -5.24 6.31
CA ALA A 317 14.89 -4.22 5.29
C ALA A 317 13.99 -4.71 4.14
N GLY A 318 14.23 -5.92 3.62
CA GLY A 318 13.42 -6.52 2.56
C GLY A 318 11.97 -6.72 2.97
N VAL A 319 11.72 -7.19 4.20
CA VAL A 319 10.36 -7.40 4.72
C VAL A 319 9.67 -6.07 5.02
N LEU A 320 10.32 -5.15 5.71
CA LEU A 320 9.72 -3.85 6.05
C LEU A 320 9.45 -2.99 4.81
N HIS A 321 10.22 -3.18 3.74
CA HIS A 321 10.02 -2.43 2.49
C HIS A 321 8.66 -2.72 1.80
N PHE A 322 7.95 -3.79 2.19
CA PHE A 322 6.55 -3.99 1.80
C PHE A 322 5.62 -2.87 2.30
N ILE A 323 6.02 -2.16 3.36
CA ILE A 323 5.26 -1.04 3.93
C ILE A 323 5.87 0.27 3.40
N PRO A 324 5.25 0.93 2.39
CA PRO A 324 5.78 2.15 1.82
C PRO A 324 5.95 3.24 2.89
N TYR A 325 7.00 4.04 2.76
CA TYR A 325 7.39 5.13 3.66
C TYR A 325 7.81 4.70 5.07
N LEU A 326 6.96 3.93 5.76
CA LEU A 326 7.22 3.48 7.13
C LEU A 326 8.35 2.45 7.20
N GLY A 327 8.42 1.53 6.22
CA GLY A 327 9.47 0.52 6.16
C GLY A 327 10.87 1.13 6.05
N PRO A 328 11.16 1.90 5.00
CA PRO A 328 12.44 2.58 4.84
C PRO A 328 12.81 3.47 6.02
N ALA A 329 11.85 4.25 6.56
CA ALA A 329 12.08 5.10 7.72
C ALA A 329 12.45 4.29 8.97
N SER A 330 11.75 3.17 9.22
CA SER A 330 12.01 2.29 10.36
C SER A 330 13.38 1.63 10.25
N VAL A 331 13.79 1.15 9.05
CA VAL A 331 15.10 0.55 8.83
C VAL A 331 16.21 1.59 9.02
N ALA A 332 16.05 2.79 8.48
CA ALA A 332 17.03 3.87 8.64
C ALA A 332 17.20 4.27 10.10
N PHE A 333 16.09 4.43 10.84
CA PHE A 333 16.10 4.76 12.25
C PHE A 333 16.74 3.65 13.10
N ALA A 334 16.27 2.42 12.93
CA ALA A 334 16.74 1.29 13.73
C ALA A 334 18.20 0.92 13.39
N GLY A 335 18.56 0.89 12.10
CA GLY A 335 19.93 0.63 11.65
C GLY A 335 20.90 1.74 12.06
N GLY A 336 20.49 3.00 11.98
CA GLY A 336 21.27 4.13 12.48
C GLY A 336 21.47 4.06 13.99
N THR A 337 20.43 3.71 14.75
CA THR A 337 20.53 3.52 16.21
C THR A 337 21.46 2.35 16.55
N ALA A 338 21.33 1.22 15.86
CA ALA A 338 22.21 0.06 16.07
C ALA A 338 23.69 0.41 15.77
N SER A 339 23.94 1.12 14.67
CA SER A 339 25.28 1.61 14.34
C SER A 339 25.84 2.57 15.39
N PHE A 340 25.03 3.48 15.93
CA PHE A 340 25.42 4.36 17.00
C PHE A 340 25.82 3.61 18.28
N LEU A 341 25.02 2.60 18.65
CA LEU A 341 25.28 1.79 19.83
C LEU A 341 26.53 0.91 19.70
N GLN A 342 26.83 0.44 18.47
CA GLN A 342 27.98 -0.37 18.19
C GLN A 342 29.27 0.44 18.18
N PHE A 343 29.28 1.61 17.54
CA PHE A 343 30.51 2.37 17.26
C PHE A 343 30.65 3.62 18.13
N GLY A 344 29.59 4.09 18.82
CA GLY A 344 29.60 5.33 19.58
C GLY A 344 29.74 6.58 18.74
N SER A 345 29.60 6.50 17.42
CA SER A 345 29.87 7.58 16.46
C SER A 345 28.61 8.03 15.76
N ILE A 346 28.27 9.31 15.88
CA ILE A 346 27.13 9.92 15.17
C ILE A 346 27.33 9.84 13.64
N LEU A 347 28.56 9.98 13.17
CA LEU A 347 28.86 9.91 11.73
C LEU A 347 28.54 8.52 11.15
N GLN A 348 28.86 7.46 11.88
CA GLN A 348 28.54 6.09 11.47
C GLN A 348 27.03 5.82 11.55
N ALA A 349 26.35 6.34 12.56
CA ALA A 349 24.88 6.27 12.64
C ALA A 349 24.21 6.95 11.45
N LEU A 350 24.66 8.16 11.10
CA LEU A 350 24.15 8.90 9.93
C LEU A 350 24.50 8.21 8.61
N SER A 351 25.68 7.58 8.51
CA SER A 351 26.06 6.82 7.32
C SER A 351 25.17 5.59 7.13
N ALA A 352 24.88 4.84 8.19
CA ALA A 352 23.99 3.68 8.15
C ALA A 352 22.55 4.08 7.77
N ALA A 353 22.03 5.11 8.41
CA ALA A 353 20.70 5.64 8.10
C ALA A 353 20.63 6.20 6.67
N GLY A 354 21.62 7.00 6.27
CA GLY A 354 21.70 7.61 4.95
C GLY A 354 21.82 6.59 3.83
N VAL A 355 22.70 5.59 3.98
CA VAL A 355 22.86 4.50 2.99
C VAL A 355 21.58 3.69 2.88
N SER A 356 20.91 3.37 3.99
CA SER A 356 19.61 2.68 3.98
C SER A 356 18.55 3.46 3.20
N LEU A 357 18.42 4.77 3.43
CA LEU A 357 17.49 5.63 2.70
C LEU A 357 17.88 5.79 1.21
N LEU A 358 19.16 5.86 0.90
CA LEU A 358 19.66 5.92 -0.48
C LEU A 358 19.31 4.63 -1.24
N ILE A 359 19.51 3.46 -0.63
CA ILE A 359 19.14 2.17 -1.22
C ILE A 359 17.63 2.14 -1.47
N ALA A 360 16.82 2.47 -0.45
CA ALA A 360 15.38 2.49 -0.57
C ALA A 360 14.90 3.49 -1.66
N GLY A 361 15.52 4.67 -1.73
CA GLY A 361 15.24 5.68 -2.76
C GLY A 361 15.67 5.23 -4.15
N ALA A 362 16.87 4.70 -4.31
CA ALA A 362 17.37 4.22 -5.60
C ALA A 362 16.52 3.06 -6.15
N VAL A 363 16.17 2.09 -5.31
CA VAL A 363 15.30 0.98 -5.71
C VAL A 363 13.87 1.45 -5.91
N GLY A 364 13.30 2.26 -4.99
CA GLY A 364 11.93 2.74 -5.06
C GLY A 364 11.69 3.72 -6.20
N LEU A 365 12.55 4.73 -6.39
CA LEU A 365 12.40 5.75 -7.43
C LEU A 365 12.99 5.30 -8.78
N GLY A 366 14.08 4.52 -8.77
CA GLY A 366 14.73 4.03 -9.97
C GLY A 366 14.12 2.73 -10.48
N PHE A 367 14.46 1.62 -9.82
CA PHE A 367 14.11 0.28 -10.29
C PHE A 367 12.60 0.00 -10.27
N THR A 368 11.93 0.32 -9.17
CA THR A 368 10.49 0.09 -9.03
C THR A 368 9.70 0.96 -10.03
N THR A 369 10.06 2.24 -10.17
CA THR A 369 9.41 3.13 -11.14
C THR A 369 9.65 2.69 -12.58
N TRP A 370 10.87 2.27 -12.92
CA TRP A 370 11.18 1.73 -14.24
C TRP A 370 10.38 0.46 -14.54
N LEU A 371 10.30 -0.46 -13.58
CA LEU A 371 9.60 -1.72 -13.75
C LEU A 371 8.08 -1.55 -13.75
N GLN A 372 7.56 -0.63 -12.92
CA GLN A 372 6.13 -0.37 -12.74
C GLN A 372 5.59 0.79 -13.59
N SER A 373 6.42 1.45 -14.41
CA SER A 373 6.00 2.61 -15.22
C SER A 373 4.80 2.34 -16.14
N ARG A 374 4.51 1.07 -16.41
CA ARG A 374 3.39 0.58 -17.22
C ARG A 374 2.22 0.03 -16.42
N PHE A 375 2.29 0.03 -15.07
CA PHE A 375 1.29 -0.56 -14.18
C PHE A 375 0.67 0.51 -13.28
N ALA A 376 -0.35 0.14 -12.53
CA ALA A 376 -1.18 1.04 -11.73
C ALA A 376 -0.40 2.13 -10.96
N ARG A 377 -0.48 3.37 -11.44
CA ARG A 377 0.04 4.54 -10.71
C ARG A 377 -0.97 4.93 -9.65
N VAL A 378 -0.75 4.50 -8.43
CA VAL A 378 -1.59 4.86 -7.28
C VAL A 378 -1.15 6.23 -6.76
N ASN A 379 -2.13 7.05 -6.36
CA ASN A 379 -1.86 8.32 -5.70
C ASN A 379 -1.24 8.08 -4.31
N ALA A 380 -0.14 8.77 -4.01
CA ALA A 380 0.60 8.60 -2.76
C ALA A 380 -0.25 8.89 -1.51
N ALA A 381 -1.12 9.90 -1.56
CA ALA A 381 -2.02 10.23 -0.45
C ALA A 381 -3.07 9.12 -0.23
N VAL A 382 -3.65 8.59 -1.30
CA VAL A 382 -4.60 7.46 -1.23
C VAL A 382 -3.93 6.22 -0.66
N LEU A 383 -2.71 5.91 -1.11
CA LEU A 383 -1.93 4.80 -0.58
C LEU A 383 -1.66 4.96 0.91
N PHE A 384 -1.27 6.17 1.36
CA PHE A 384 -1.01 6.43 2.77
C PHE A 384 -2.27 6.29 3.63
N ILE A 385 -3.41 6.85 3.19
CA ILE A 385 -4.71 6.71 3.88
C ILE A 385 -5.11 5.23 3.96
N ALA A 386 -4.94 4.49 2.87
CA ALA A 386 -5.25 3.06 2.85
C ALA A 386 -4.34 2.25 3.80
N LEU A 387 -3.05 2.59 3.89
CA LEU A 387 -2.14 1.97 4.85
C LEU A 387 -2.58 2.21 6.30
N LEU A 388 -2.99 3.45 6.63
CA LEU A 388 -3.54 3.76 7.95
C LEU A 388 -4.83 2.99 8.22
N PHE A 389 -5.73 2.91 7.23
CA PHE A 389 -6.99 2.18 7.34
C PHE A 389 -6.78 0.68 7.55
N PHE A 390 -5.98 0.04 6.69
CA PHE A 390 -5.69 -1.39 6.82
C PHE A 390 -4.85 -1.70 8.06
N GLY A 391 -3.92 -0.81 8.43
CA GLY A 391 -3.14 -0.90 9.65
C GLY A 391 -4.01 -0.85 10.91
N TRP A 392 -5.03 0.02 10.93
CA TRP A 392 -6.04 0.05 11.98
C TRP A 392 -6.90 -1.21 11.97
N LEU A 393 -7.31 -1.69 10.78
CA LEU A 393 -8.21 -2.83 10.62
C LEU A 393 -7.57 -4.17 11.04
N TRP A 394 -6.33 -4.44 10.60
CA TRP A 394 -5.65 -5.72 10.75
C TRP A 394 -4.24 -5.63 11.38
N GLY A 395 -3.85 -4.49 11.91
CA GLY A 395 -2.54 -4.27 12.53
C GLY A 395 -1.40 -4.38 11.52
N VAL A 396 -0.32 -5.04 11.92
CA VAL A 396 0.89 -5.22 11.08
C VAL A 396 0.58 -5.91 9.75
N TRP A 397 -0.31 -6.89 9.75
CA TRP A 397 -0.74 -7.57 8.52
C TRP A 397 -1.46 -6.63 7.57
N GLY A 398 -2.27 -5.72 8.10
CA GLY A 398 -2.92 -4.70 7.29
C GLY A 398 -1.94 -3.71 6.66
N LEU A 399 -0.88 -3.33 7.37
CA LEU A 399 0.20 -2.50 6.82
C LEU A 399 0.93 -3.20 5.67
N LEU A 400 1.23 -4.50 5.82
CA LEU A 400 1.89 -5.30 4.78
C LEU A 400 1.00 -5.53 3.55
N LEU A 401 -0.28 -5.81 3.78
CA LEU A 401 -1.25 -6.10 2.72
C LEU A 401 -1.81 -4.83 2.06
N GLY A 402 -1.76 -3.69 2.73
CA GLY A 402 -2.41 -2.45 2.29
C GLY A 402 -1.98 -1.99 0.90
N ALA A 403 -0.68 -1.95 0.64
CA ALA A 403 -0.16 -1.53 -0.66
C ALA A 403 -0.58 -2.47 -1.81
N PRO A 404 -0.40 -3.80 -1.71
CA PRO A 404 -0.89 -4.72 -2.73
C PRO A 404 -2.40 -4.66 -2.92
N LEU A 405 -3.19 -4.54 -1.86
CA LEU A 405 -4.65 -4.48 -1.97
C LEU A 405 -5.13 -3.23 -2.71
N VAL A 406 -4.54 -2.07 -2.43
CA VAL A 406 -4.85 -0.83 -3.16
C VAL A 406 -4.46 -0.93 -4.62
N ALA A 407 -3.29 -1.49 -4.92
CA ALA A 407 -2.86 -1.69 -6.30
C ALA A 407 -3.80 -2.63 -7.07
N ILE A 408 -4.22 -3.74 -6.46
CA ILE A 408 -5.19 -4.67 -7.03
C ILE A 408 -6.54 -3.97 -7.24
N ALA A 409 -7.03 -3.24 -6.23
CA ALA A 409 -8.27 -2.46 -6.35
C ALA A 409 -8.19 -1.45 -7.50
N LYS A 410 -7.07 -0.74 -7.66
CA LYS A 410 -6.83 0.19 -8.77
C LYS A 410 -6.89 -0.53 -10.12
N VAL A 411 -6.19 -1.66 -10.26
CA VAL A 411 -6.18 -2.46 -11.50
C VAL A 411 -7.59 -2.89 -11.89
N ILE A 412 -8.39 -3.36 -10.91
CA ILE A 412 -9.77 -3.77 -11.15
C ILE A 412 -10.63 -2.57 -11.54
N CYS A 413 -10.52 -1.45 -10.81
CA CYS A 413 -11.31 -0.25 -11.08
C CYS A 413 -11.00 0.35 -12.46
N ASP A 414 -9.77 0.29 -12.93
CA ASP A 414 -9.38 0.79 -14.25
C ASP A 414 -9.95 -0.03 -15.40
N ARG A 415 -10.26 -1.30 -15.17
CA ARG A 415 -10.74 -2.23 -16.20
C ARG A 415 -12.26 -2.38 -16.23
N VAL A 416 -12.95 -2.10 -15.13
CA VAL A 416 -14.41 -2.21 -15.02
C VAL A 416 -15.03 -0.84 -15.26
N GLU A 417 -15.81 -0.70 -16.34
CA GLU A 417 -16.39 0.60 -16.76
C GLU A 417 -17.17 1.31 -15.67
N SER A 418 -17.97 0.58 -14.89
CA SER A 418 -18.75 1.15 -13.78
C SER A 418 -17.90 1.66 -12.61
N LEU A 419 -16.64 1.22 -12.51
CA LEU A 419 -15.69 1.58 -11.45
C LEU A 419 -14.61 2.58 -11.91
N LYS A 420 -14.59 2.98 -13.19
CA LYS A 420 -13.62 3.95 -13.71
C LYS A 420 -13.49 5.23 -12.87
N PRO A 421 -14.60 5.89 -12.41
CA PRO A 421 -14.48 7.08 -11.57
C PRO A 421 -13.72 6.83 -10.26
N VAL A 422 -13.89 5.62 -9.67
CA VAL A 422 -13.13 5.20 -8.49
C VAL A 422 -11.65 4.96 -8.87
N GLY A 423 -11.41 4.36 -10.03
CA GLY A 423 -10.07 4.17 -10.58
C GLY A 423 -9.32 5.49 -10.77
N GLU A 424 -9.97 6.53 -11.30
CA GLU A 424 -9.40 7.87 -11.44
C GLU A 424 -9.09 8.51 -10.08
N LEU A 425 -9.96 8.34 -9.08
CA LEU A 425 -9.73 8.82 -7.71
C LEU A 425 -8.51 8.14 -7.06
N LEU A 426 -8.31 6.84 -7.31
CA LEU A 426 -7.18 6.07 -6.81
C LEU A 426 -5.87 6.39 -7.57
N GLY A 427 -5.97 6.95 -8.78
CA GLY A 427 -4.86 7.28 -9.65
C GLY A 427 -4.25 8.67 -9.41
N ARG A 428 -3.29 9.01 -10.25
CA ARG A 428 -2.72 10.37 -10.35
C ARG A 428 -3.43 11.12 -11.46
#